data_e7fae801d945d2e86a25930749a887de
#
_entry.id   e7fae801d945d2e86a25930749a887de
#
_cell.length_a   1.000
_cell.length_b   1.000
_cell.length_c   1.000
_cell.angle_alpha   90.00
_cell.angle_beta   90.00
_cell.angle_gamma   90.00
#
_symmetry.space_group_name_H-M   'P 1'
#
loop_
_entity.id
_entity.type
_entity.pdbx_description
1 polymer ?
#
loop_
_entity_poly.entity_id
_entity_poly.type
_entity_poly.pdbx_seq_one_letter_code
_entity_poly.pdbx_strand_id
1 'polypeptide(L)'
;MKKNVSYLTAKTLALCFSAQAQLNPAQPLSSAPPYSLFEQWAQPVAPFQMFPHVYYVGTRNLSSVLLSTPEGLILIDAALDASAPTIRAHIEALGFNIKDLRYIINSHARLDQAGGIARMKAWSGAKVVASAANAKQLALGGKQDFALGDALSFPPVKADIIVGEGDSVTLGGLRLTALMTPGHLPGATSWLTTLHQGGRSYRLVYADSLATPDYYLINNKNYPSLVADIRGSFLSLAQQQADIFIANKGTRFDLENKMLRLQAGDLDAFVDRQGLQQYVQQSQQTFEAQLKQQQNKM
;
A
#
# COMPACT_ATOMS: atom_id res chain seq x y z
N MET A 1 32.24 54.94 -28.26
CA MET A 1 32.44 53.45 -28.19
C MET A 1 32.43 53.02 -26.72
N LYS A 2 31.31 52.49 -26.22
CA LYS A 2 31.23 51.95 -24.85
C LYS A 2 31.17 50.42 -24.97
N LYS A 3 32.15 49.73 -24.42
CA LYS A 3 32.23 48.26 -24.39
C LYS A 3 31.34 47.75 -23.23
N ASN A 4 30.32 46.98 -23.55
CA ASN A 4 29.53 46.23 -22.56
C ASN A 4 30.30 44.96 -22.22
N VAL A 5 30.64 44.79 -20.95
CA VAL A 5 31.18 43.55 -20.37
C VAL A 5 30.02 42.81 -19.73
N SER A 6 29.63 41.69 -20.34
CA SER A 6 28.64 40.76 -19.76
C SER A 6 29.33 39.84 -18.76
N TYR A 7 28.93 39.90 -17.51
CA TYR A 7 29.32 38.93 -16.48
C TYR A 7 28.42 37.69 -16.57
N LEU A 8 29.00 36.56 -16.97
CA LEU A 8 28.35 35.24 -16.83
C LEU A 8 28.45 34.79 -15.36
N THR A 9 27.36 34.83 -14.65
CA THR A 9 27.25 34.19 -13.32
C THR A 9 27.05 32.69 -13.49
N ALA A 10 28.10 31.93 -13.23
CA ALA A 10 28.00 30.45 -13.10
C ALA A 10 27.15 30.11 -11.86
N LYS A 11 25.96 29.61 -12.07
CA LYS A 11 25.17 28.97 -11.00
C LYS A 11 25.78 27.62 -10.71
N THR A 12 26.51 27.51 -9.61
CA THR A 12 26.98 26.23 -9.06
C THR A 12 25.74 25.45 -8.55
N LEU A 13 25.37 24.42 -9.27
CA LEU A 13 24.33 23.46 -8.83
C LEU A 13 24.94 22.61 -7.73
N ALA A 14 24.67 22.94 -6.47
CA ALA A 14 25.03 22.07 -5.35
C ALA A 14 24.14 20.82 -5.42
N LEU A 15 24.73 19.71 -5.88
CA LEU A 15 24.16 18.37 -5.75
C LEU A 15 24.17 18.01 -4.25
N CYS A 16 23.06 18.27 -3.56
CA CYS A 16 22.84 17.67 -2.24
C CYS A 16 22.66 16.16 -2.41
N PHE A 17 23.74 15.41 -2.33
CA PHE A 17 23.67 14.00 -2.03
C PHE A 17 23.10 13.88 -0.60
N SER A 18 21.80 13.65 -0.46
CA SER A 18 21.25 13.21 0.81
C SER A 18 21.90 11.87 1.13
N ALA A 19 22.78 11.86 2.13
CA ALA A 19 23.32 10.62 2.67
C ALA A 19 22.12 9.71 3.01
N GLN A 20 22.02 8.57 2.35
CA GLN A 20 21.02 7.59 2.70
C GLN A 20 21.35 7.13 4.12
N ALA A 21 20.42 7.36 5.04
CA ALA A 21 20.58 6.86 6.40
C ALA A 21 20.70 5.32 6.31
N GLN A 22 21.90 4.81 6.55
CA GLN A 22 22.15 3.38 6.63
C GLN A 22 21.48 2.83 7.90
N LEU A 23 21.05 1.57 7.85
CA LEU A 23 20.56 0.88 9.04
C LEU A 23 21.62 0.90 10.13
N ASN A 24 21.18 1.10 11.36
CA ASN A 24 22.06 1.06 12.52
C ASN A 24 22.51 -0.39 12.78
N PRO A 25 23.80 -0.71 12.69
CA PRO A 25 24.28 -2.09 12.83
C PRO A 25 24.08 -2.65 14.24
N ALA A 26 23.86 -1.80 15.26
CA ALA A 26 23.55 -2.23 16.62
C ALA A 26 22.05 -2.47 16.85
N GLN A 27 21.19 -2.25 15.84
CA GLN A 27 19.77 -2.58 15.92
C GLN A 27 19.55 -3.99 15.38
N PRO A 28 19.07 -4.96 16.20
CA PRO A 28 18.69 -6.27 15.69
C PRO A 28 17.58 -6.16 14.65
N LEU A 29 17.65 -7.00 13.63
CA LEU A 29 16.59 -7.13 12.64
C LEU A 29 15.61 -8.23 13.06
N SER A 30 14.35 -8.07 12.66
CA SER A 30 13.31 -9.07 12.80
C SER A 30 13.56 -10.23 11.86
N SER A 31 13.05 -11.42 12.20
CA SER A 31 13.07 -12.55 11.28
C SER A 31 12.14 -12.31 10.12
N ALA A 32 12.61 -12.53 8.90
CA ALA A 32 11.74 -12.52 7.73
C ALA A 32 10.77 -13.72 7.79
N PRO A 33 9.50 -13.55 7.40
CA PRO A 33 8.59 -14.66 7.28
C PRO A 33 9.12 -15.65 6.22
N PRO A 34 8.86 -16.98 6.38
CA PRO A 34 9.31 -17.97 5.42
C PRO A 34 8.66 -17.73 4.06
N TYR A 35 9.40 -17.99 2.98
CA TYR A 35 8.89 -17.79 1.61
C TYR A 35 7.64 -18.63 1.31
N SER A 36 7.52 -19.82 1.91
CA SER A 36 6.32 -20.66 1.82
C SER A 36 5.02 -19.96 2.27
N LEU A 37 5.11 -18.99 3.17
CA LEU A 37 3.96 -18.17 3.55
C LEU A 37 3.51 -17.25 2.42
N PHE A 38 4.47 -16.66 1.70
CA PHE A 38 4.16 -15.84 0.52
C PHE A 38 3.56 -16.67 -0.61
N GLU A 39 4.05 -17.91 -0.83
CA GLU A 39 3.46 -18.83 -1.81
C GLU A 39 2.02 -19.17 -1.48
N GLN A 40 1.70 -19.42 -0.20
CA GLN A 40 0.32 -19.63 0.25
C GLN A 40 -0.56 -18.41 0.00
N TRP A 41 -0.05 -17.21 0.28
CA TRP A 41 -0.78 -15.98 0.06
C TRP A 41 -0.97 -15.67 -1.43
N ALA A 42 -0.02 -16.08 -2.26
CA ALA A 42 -0.02 -15.85 -3.70
C ALA A 42 -0.89 -16.86 -4.50
N GLN A 43 -1.54 -17.83 -3.84
CA GLN A 43 -2.42 -18.75 -4.53
C GLN A 43 -3.49 -18.00 -5.32
N PRO A 44 -3.75 -18.36 -6.59
CA PRO A 44 -4.71 -17.67 -7.42
C PRO A 44 -6.14 -17.81 -6.89
N VAL A 45 -6.91 -16.77 -7.09
CA VAL A 45 -8.36 -16.71 -6.90
C VAL A 45 -8.93 -16.03 -8.13
N ALA A 46 -10.03 -16.50 -8.67
CA ALA A 46 -10.63 -15.86 -9.84
C ALA A 46 -10.93 -14.38 -9.57
N PRO A 47 -10.73 -13.48 -10.54
CA PRO A 47 -11.07 -12.07 -10.36
C PRO A 47 -12.59 -11.88 -10.34
N PHE A 48 -13.07 -10.89 -9.60
CA PHE A 48 -14.49 -10.61 -9.48
C PHE A 48 -14.76 -9.14 -9.15
N GLN A 49 -15.96 -8.70 -9.43
CA GLN A 49 -16.44 -7.39 -9.05
C GLN A 49 -16.93 -7.42 -7.60
N MET A 50 -16.32 -6.60 -6.74
CA MET A 50 -16.68 -6.47 -5.32
C MET A 50 -17.83 -5.48 -5.12
N PHE A 51 -17.81 -4.41 -5.91
CA PHE A 51 -18.80 -3.33 -5.93
C PHE A 51 -18.75 -2.67 -7.32
N PRO A 52 -19.76 -1.95 -7.79
CA PRO A 52 -19.69 -1.24 -9.07
C PRO A 52 -18.40 -0.44 -9.20
N HIS A 53 -17.67 -0.70 -10.29
CA HIS A 53 -16.35 -0.11 -10.60
C HIS A 53 -15.19 -0.49 -9.66
N VAL A 54 -15.36 -1.45 -8.75
CA VAL A 54 -14.34 -1.95 -7.83
C VAL A 54 -14.18 -3.44 -8.02
N TYR A 55 -12.98 -3.89 -8.37
CA TYR A 55 -12.71 -5.29 -8.70
C TYR A 55 -11.54 -5.82 -7.86
N TYR A 56 -11.65 -7.05 -7.42
CA TYR A 56 -10.55 -7.80 -6.84
C TYR A 56 -9.78 -8.49 -7.97
N VAL A 57 -8.49 -8.17 -8.08
CA VAL A 57 -7.60 -8.74 -9.11
C VAL A 57 -6.35 -9.38 -8.47
N GLY A 58 -6.28 -9.39 -7.16
CA GLY A 58 -5.17 -9.95 -6.39
C GLY A 58 -5.16 -11.48 -6.34
N THR A 59 -4.49 -11.99 -5.32
CA THR A 59 -4.39 -13.42 -5.01
C THR A 59 -5.14 -13.73 -3.73
N ARG A 60 -5.14 -14.98 -3.26
CA ARG A 60 -5.96 -15.43 -2.10
C ARG A 60 -5.81 -14.52 -0.88
N ASN A 61 -4.61 -14.02 -0.60
CA ASN A 61 -4.38 -13.17 0.57
C ASN A 61 -3.52 -11.92 0.33
N LEU A 62 -3.08 -11.67 -0.91
CA LEU A 62 -2.42 -10.43 -1.27
C LEU A 62 -3.39 -9.60 -2.11
N SER A 63 -3.94 -8.57 -1.49
CA SER A 63 -4.96 -7.76 -2.13
C SER A 63 -4.34 -6.89 -3.22
N SER A 64 -4.94 -6.94 -4.41
CA SER A 64 -4.76 -5.95 -5.46
C SER A 64 -6.16 -5.55 -5.91
N VAL A 65 -6.46 -4.26 -5.86
CA VAL A 65 -7.79 -3.73 -6.16
C VAL A 65 -7.73 -2.86 -7.39
N LEU A 66 -8.58 -3.16 -8.37
CA LEU A 66 -8.72 -2.38 -9.59
C LEU A 66 -9.96 -1.49 -9.50
N LEU A 67 -9.78 -0.22 -9.76
CA LEU A 67 -10.85 0.75 -9.87
C LEU A 67 -10.99 1.18 -11.33
N SER A 68 -12.21 1.09 -11.90
CA SER A 68 -12.47 1.51 -13.26
C SER A 68 -13.16 2.87 -13.31
N THR A 69 -12.73 3.69 -14.26
CA THR A 69 -13.30 5.00 -14.54
C THR A 69 -13.49 5.17 -16.06
N PRO A 70 -14.27 6.16 -16.52
CA PRO A 70 -14.37 6.46 -17.95
C PRO A 70 -13.04 6.85 -18.61
N GLU A 71 -12.03 7.30 -17.83
CA GLU A 71 -10.73 7.76 -18.34
C GLU A 71 -9.62 6.71 -18.19
N GLY A 72 -9.92 5.54 -17.64
CA GLY A 72 -8.98 4.45 -17.46
C GLY A 72 -9.05 3.80 -16.07
N LEU A 73 -7.98 3.12 -15.71
CA LEU A 73 -7.91 2.23 -14.55
C LEU A 73 -6.91 2.74 -13.50
N ILE A 74 -7.21 2.44 -12.24
CA ILE A 74 -6.30 2.61 -11.10
C ILE A 74 -6.12 1.24 -10.44
N LEU A 75 -4.88 0.81 -10.23
CA LEU A 75 -4.55 -0.40 -9.47
C LEU A 75 -3.97 0.00 -8.11
N ILE A 76 -4.53 -0.54 -7.03
CA ILE A 76 -3.95 -0.41 -5.69
C ILE A 76 -3.20 -1.69 -5.38
N ASP A 77 -1.88 -1.58 -5.18
CA ASP A 77 -0.91 -2.64 -4.95
C ASP A 77 -0.83 -3.70 -6.06
N ALA A 78 0.26 -4.45 -6.11
CA ALA A 78 0.54 -5.42 -7.16
C ALA A 78 1.10 -6.74 -6.66
N ALA A 79 0.90 -7.07 -5.38
CA ALA A 79 1.33 -8.32 -4.75
C ALA A 79 2.82 -8.65 -5.00
N LEU A 80 3.18 -9.94 -5.09
CA LEU A 80 4.53 -10.41 -5.41
C LEU A 80 4.89 -10.15 -6.89
N ASP A 81 6.18 -10.05 -7.21
CA ASP A 81 6.64 -10.00 -8.60
C ASP A 81 6.14 -11.21 -9.41
N ALA A 82 6.16 -12.40 -8.82
CA ALA A 82 5.62 -13.61 -9.41
C ALA A 82 4.11 -13.59 -9.63
N SER A 83 3.36 -12.75 -8.91
CA SER A 83 1.91 -12.60 -9.05
C SER A 83 1.50 -11.61 -10.15
N ALA A 84 2.42 -10.79 -10.65
CA ALA A 84 2.09 -9.78 -11.66
C ALA A 84 1.47 -10.35 -12.94
N PRO A 85 1.92 -11.50 -13.51
CA PRO A 85 1.25 -12.12 -14.65
C PRO A 85 -0.21 -12.51 -14.35
N THR A 86 -0.48 -13.03 -13.16
CA THR A 86 -1.83 -13.39 -12.71
C THR A 86 -2.72 -12.15 -12.60
N ILE A 87 -2.23 -11.07 -11.97
CA ILE A 87 -2.97 -9.81 -11.86
C ILE A 87 -3.31 -9.24 -13.25
N ARG A 88 -2.35 -9.28 -14.17
CA ARG A 88 -2.59 -8.86 -15.57
C ARG A 88 -3.67 -9.73 -16.22
N ALA A 89 -3.58 -11.05 -16.12
CA ALA A 89 -4.58 -11.96 -16.67
C ALA A 89 -5.97 -11.71 -16.04
N HIS A 90 -6.05 -11.39 -14.76
CA HIS A 90 -7.28 -11.04 -14.08
C HIS A 90 -7.91 -9.75 -14.64
N ILE A 91 -7.10 -8.72 -14.87
CA ILE A 91 -7.53 -7.46 -15.48
C ILE A 91 -8.10 -7.73 -16.89
N GLU A 92 -7.40 -8.53 -17.69
CA GLU A 92 -7.82 -8.91 -19.04
C GLU A 92 -9.09 -9.79 -19.03
N ALA A 93 -9.22 -10.74 -18.08
CA ALA A 93 -10.41 -11.58 -17.92
C ALA A 93 -11.68 -10.79 -17.52
N LEU A 94 -11.51 -9.65 -16.85
CA LEU A 94 -12.60 -8.72 -16.56
C LEU A 94 -12.98 -7.83 -17.76
N GLY A 95 -12.33 -8.02 -18.91
CA GLY A 95 -12.59 -7.26 -20.14
C GLY A 95 -11.84 -5.93 -20.24
N PHE A 96 -10.88 -5.66 -19.36
CA PHE A 96 -10.07 -4.45 -19.39
C PHE A 96 -8.75 -4.66 -20.14
N ASN A 97 -8.21 -3.57 -20.70
CA ASN A 97 -6.89 -3.59 -21.31
C ASN A 97 -5.86 -3.05 -20.30
N ILE A 98 -4.75 -3.78 -20.12
CA ILE A 98 -3.64 -3.32 -19.26
C ILE A 98 -3.10 -1.94 -19.67
N LYS A 99 -3.22 -1.56 -20.94
CA LYS A 99 -2.81 -0.25 -21.44
C LYS A 99 -3.70 0.91 -20.96
N ASP A 100 -4.89 0.61 -20.44
CA ASP A 100 -5.77 1.61 -19.84
C ASP A 100 -5.43 1.92 -18.38
N LEU A 101 -4.49 1.19 -17.79
CA LEU A 101 -4.00 1.46 -16.44
C LEU A 101 -3.22 2.79 -16.45
N ARG A 102 -3.72 3.78 -15.70
CA ARG A 102 -3.15 5.13 -15.60
C ARG A 102 -2.31 5.31 -14.35
N TYR A 103 -2.76 4.73 -13.24
CA TYR A 103 -2.08 4.83 -11.96
C TYR A 103 -1.92 3.47 -11.30
N ILE A 104 -0.76 3.26 -10.68
CA ILE A 104 -0.50 2.19 -9.71
C ILE A 104 -0.24 2.86 -8.37
N ILE A 105 -1.13 2.63 -7.43
CA ILE A 105 -1.12 3.23 -6.09
C ILE A 105 -0.48 2.23 -5.14
N ASN A 106 0.52 2.67 -4.37
CA ASN A 106 1.18 1.80 -3.40
C ASN A 106 0.70 2.11 -1.98
N SER A 107 0.31 1.07 -1.23
CA SER A 107 0.00 1.17 0.19
C SER A 107 1.25 1.11 1.04
N HIS A 108 2.12 0.11 0.83
CA HIS A 108 3.45 0.06 1.42
C HIS A 108 4.46 -0.66 0.52
N ALA A 109 5.74 -0.34 0.70
CA ALA A 109 6.81 -0.79 -0.19
C ALA A 109 7.55 -2.02 0.35
N ARG A 110 6.85 -3.14 0.55
CA ARG A 110 7.40 -4.48 0.77
C ARG A 110 7.04 -5.42 -0.35
N LEU A 111 7.79 -6.53 -0.43
CA LEU A 111 7.67 -7.58 -1.43
C LEU A 111 6.22 -8.02 -1.67
N ASP A 112 5.43 -8.17 -0.62
CA ASP A 112 4.07 -8.70 -0.65
C ASP A 112 3.01 -7.72 -1.22
N GLN A 113 3.32 -6.42 -1.30
CA GLN A 113 2.41 -5.43 -1.90
C GLN A 113 3.04 -4.69 -3.08
N ALA A 114 4.36 -4.58 -3.10
CA ALA A 114 5.07 -3.79 -4.10
C ALA A 114 5.82 -4.65 -5.15
N GLY A 115 5.95 -5.95 -4.93
CA GLY A 115 6.77 -6.82 -5.77
C GLY A 115 6.45 -6.75 -7.25
N GLY A 116 5.16 -6.74 -7.60
CA GLY A 116 4.69 -6.72 -8.99
C GLY A 116 4.65 -5.34 -9.65
N ILE A 117 4.87 -4.24 -8.90
CA ILE A 117 4.68 -2.87 -9.42
C ILE A 117 5.59 -2.58 -10.62
N ALA A 118 6.84 -3.00 -10.57
CA ALA A 118 7.79 -2.77 -11.67
C ALA A 118 7.31 -3.38 -13.00
N ARG A 119 6.81 -4.63 -12.96
CA ARG A 119 6.25 -5.31 -14.15
C ARG A 119 4.96 -4.65 -14.63
N MET A 120 4.05 -4.35 -13.69
CA MET A 120 2.78 -3.69 -14.02
C MET A 120 3.03 -2.33 -14.69
N LYS A 121 3.96 -1.54 -14.16
CA LYS A 121 4.40 -0.27 -14.77
C LYS A 121 4.99 -0.47 -16.17
N ALA A 122 5.87 -1.45 -16.35
CA ALA A 122 6.50 -1.73 -17.63
C ALA A 122 5.48 -2.14 -18.70
N TRP A 123 4.47 -2.92 -18.34
CA TRP A 123 3.44 -3.36 -19.29
C TRP A 123 2.42 -2.28 -19.62
N SER A 124 2.02 -1.47 -18.64
CA SER A 124 0.95 -0.47 -18.80
C SER A 124 1.46 0.90 -19.24
N GLY A 125 2.62 1.31 -18.75
CA GLY A 125 3.08 2.70 -18.80
C GLY A 125 2.47 3.59 -17.70
N ALA A 126 1.76 3.00 -16.73
CA ALA A 126 1.11 3.72 -15.64
C ALA A 126 2.10 4.49 -14.75
N LYS A 127 1.63 5.59 -14.17
CA LYS A 127 2.39 6.35 -13.16
C LYS A 127 2.26 5.67 -11.81
N VAL A 128 3.38 5.47 -11.12
CA VAL A 128 3.43 4.95 -9.75
C VAL A 128 3.28 6.10 -8.76
N VAL A 129 2.33 5.96 -7.84
CA VAL A 129 2.01 6.93 -6.78
C VAL A 129 2.37 6.33 -5.44
N ALA A 130 3.14 7.05 -4.63
CA ALA A 130 3.57 6.58 -3.32
C ALA A 130 3.87 7.76 -2.37
N SER A 131 3.86 7.50 -1.06
CA SER A 131 4.41 8.45 -0.08
C SER A 131 5.93 8.62 -0.27
N ALA A 132 6.51 9.68 0.26
CA ALA A 132 7.95 9.93 0.13
C ALA A 132 8.81 8.78 0.66
N ALA A 133 8.45 8.19 1.81
CA ALA A 133 9.18 7.08 2.39
C ALA A 133 9.00 5.78 1.57
N ASN A 134 7.79 5.50 1.09
CA ASN A 134 7.55 4.37 0.18
C ASN A 134 8.29 4.56 -1.15
N ALA A 135 8.30 5.75 -1.71
CA ALA A 135 9.02 6.04 -2.96
C ALA A 135 10.53 5.75 -2.85
N LYS A 136 11.13 6.10 -1.70
CA LYS A 136 12.52 5.74 -1.39
C LYS A 136 12.68 4.22 -1.31
N GLN A 137 11.80 3.53 -0.61
CA GLN A 137 11.85 2.08 -0.43
C GLN A 137 11.61 1.33 -1.75
N LEU A 138 10.68 1.80 -2.60
CA LEU A 138 10.45 1.29 -3.95
C LEU A 138 11.70 1.42 -4.83
N ALA A 139 12.39 2.55 -4.77
CA ALA A 139 13.63 2.78 -5.52
C ALA A 139 14.78 1.88 -5.05
N LEU A 140 14.80 1.50 -3.78
CA LEU A 140 15.75 0.54 -3.19
C LEU A 140 15.36 -0.92 -3.48
N GLY A 141 14.18 -1.18 -4.04
CA GLY A 141 13.68 -2.54 -4.25
C GLY A 141 13.52 -3.32 -2.96
N GLY A 142 13.01 -2.67 -1.90
CA GLY A 142 12.79 -3.27 -0.60
C GLY A 142 14.03 -3.44 0.27
N LYS A 143 15.23 -3.10 -0.22
CA LYS A 143 16.47 -3.17 0.56
C LYS A 143 16.51 -2.10 1.65
N GLN A 144 17.30 -2.35 2.70
CA GLN A 144 17.40 -1.47 3.86
C GLN A 144 16.05 -1.26 4.58
N ASP A 145 15.19 -2.27 4.58
CA ASP A 145 13.97 -2.25 5.39
C ASP A 145 14.33 -2.13 6.87
N PHE A 146 13.69 -1.22 7.60
CA PHE A 146 14.06 -0.91 8.99
C PHE A 146 13.99 -2.13 9.92
N ALA A 147 13.11 -3.10 9.62
CA ALA A 147 12.90 -4.29 10.43
C ALA A 147 13.56 -5.54 9.83
N LEU A 148 13.65 -5.65 8.51
CA LEU A 148 14.02 -6.88 7.80
C LEU A 148 15.33 -6.76 6.99
N GLY A 149 15.94 -5.58 6.94
CA GLY A 149 17.13 -5.36 6.13
C GLY A 149 16.89 -5.64 4.65
N ASP A 150 17.71 -6.49 4.06
CA ASP A 150 17.63 -6.86 2.63
C ASP A 150 16.90 -8.20 2.39
N ALA A 151 16.28 -8.79 3.42
CA ALA A 151 15.73 -10.14 3.37
C ALA A 151 14.57 -10.30 2.37
N LEU A 152 13.82 -9.24 2.11
CA LEU A 152 12.63 -9.25 1.24
C LEU A 152 12.76 -8.24 0.09
N SER A 153 13.82 -8.38 -0.72
CA SER A 153 14.02 -7.52 -1.89
C SER A 153 13.10 -7.89 -3.05
N PHE A 154 12.78 -6.90 -3.87
CA PHE A 154 11.93 -7.03 -5.07
C PHE A 154 12.47 -6.12 -6.19
N PRO A 155 11.98 -6.24 -7.45
CA PRO A 155 12.42 -5.39 -8.54
C PRO A 155 12.21 -3.91 -8.24
N PRO A 156 13.27 -3.08 -8.24
CA PRO A 156 13.16 -1.66 -7.90
C PRO A 156 12.32 -0.90 -8.93
N VAL A 157 11.58 0.09 -8.47
CA VAL A 157 10.77 0.96 -9.32
C VAL A 157 10.75 2.38 -8.79
N LYS A 158 10.79 3.36 -9.70
CA LYS A 158 10.69 4.78 -9.34
C LYS A 158 9.21 5.18 -9.26
N ALA A 159 8.81 5.81 -8.16
CA ALA A 159 7.55 6.52 -8.06
C ALA A 159 7.57 7.79 -8.94
N ASP A 160 6.48 8.05 -9.64
CA ASP A 160 6.33 9.20 -10.52
C ASP A 160 5.63 10.38 -9.82
N ILE A 161 4.79 10.06 -8.83
CA ILE A 161 4.02 11.03 -8.05
C ILE A 161 4.24 10.72 -6.56
N ILE A 162 4.66 11.75 -5.83
CA ILE A 162 4.84 11.68 -4.38
C ILE A 162 3.63 12.35 -3.74
N VAL A 163 3.06 11.69 -2.73
CA VAL A 163 1.91 12.18 -1.97
C VAL A 163 2.21 12.25 -0.48
N GLY A 164 1.56 13.19 0.19
CA GLY A 164 1.52 13.33 1.65
C GLY A 164 0.10 13.17 2.19
N GLU A 165 -0.08 13.51 3.46
CA GLU A 165 -1.39 13.47 4.14
C GLU A 165 -2.41 14.35 3.42
N GLY A 166 -3.57 13.77 3.07
CA GLY A 166 -4.68 14.46 2.41
C GLY A 166 -4.49 14.72 0.92
N ASP A 167 -3.31 14.46 0.34
CA ASP A 167 -3.10 14.55 -1.11
C ASP A 167 -3.96 13.54 -1.86
N SER A 168 -4.27 13.84 -3.12
CA SER A 168 -5.19 13.01 -3.89
C SER A 168 -4.73 12.79 -5.32
N VAL A 169 -5.12 11.63 -5.87
CA VAL A 169 -5.07 11.32 -7.30
C VAL A 169 -6.49 11.29 -7.83
N THR A 170 -6.72 11.93 -8.95
CA THR A 170 -8.05 11.96 -9.61
C THR A 170 -7.95 11.38 -11.01
N LEU A 171 -8.93 10.54 -11.36
CA LEU A 171 -9.09 9.97 -12.71
C LEU A 171 -10.57 9.76 -12.99
N GLY A 172 -11.08 10.31 -14.11
CA GLY A 172 -12.46 10.10 -14.57
C GLY A 172 -13.53 10.41 -13.53
N GLY A 173 -13.29 11.46 -12.70
CA GLY A 173 -14.19 11.85 -11.61
C GLY A 173 -13.99 11.08 -10.29
N LEU A 174 -13.25 9.98 -10.29
CA LEU A 174 -12.88 9.27 -9.06
C LEU A 174 -11.68 9.95 -8.40
N ARG A 175 -11.80 10.27 -7.11
CA ARG A 175 -10.74 10.87 -6.30
C ARG A 175 -10.29 9.91 -5.20
N LEU A 176 -9.03 9.47 -5.24
CA LEU A 176 -8.38 8.72 -4.17
C LEU A 176 -7.55 9.67 -3.32
N THR A 177 -7.83 9.71 -2.03
CA THR A 177 -7.13 10.54 -1.04
C THR A 177 -6.23 9.69 -0.18
N ALA A 178 -4.98 10.10 -0.02
CA ALA A 178 -4.00 9.45 0.83
C ALA A 178 -4.25 9.80 2.30
N LEU A 179 -4.33 8.78 3.15
CA LEU A 179 -4.31 8.86 4.61
C LEU A 179 -3.01 8.21 5.07
N MET A 180 -2.09 8.97 5.62
CA MET A 180 -0.84 8.42 6.12
C MET A 180 -1.12 7.55 7.34
N THR A 181 -0.71 6.28 7.26
CA THR A 181 -0.88 5.29 8.34
C THR A 181 0.44 4.59 8.65
N PRO A 182 1.50 5.37 9.05
CA PRO A 182 2.82 4.83 9.34
C PRO A 182 2.80 3.90 10.55
N GLY A 183 3.79 3.00 10.64
CA GLY A 183 3.96 2.04 11.73
C GLY A 183 4.30 0.64 11.24
N HIS A 184 3.52 0.07 10.31
CA HIS A 184 3.94 -1.14 9.60
C HIS A 184 5.20 -0.87 8.78
N LEU A 185 5.19 0.23 8.04
CA LEU A 185 6.35 0.88 7.41
C LEU A 185 6.27 2.40 7.64
N PRO A 186 7.40 3.12 7.62
CA PRO A 186 7.38 4.58 7.77
C PRO A 186 6.55 5.32 6.71
N GLY A 187 6.39 4.72 5.53
CA GLY A 187 5.63 5.29 4.42
C GLY A 187 4.24 4.71 4.21
N ALA A 188 3.79 3.83 5.10
CA ALA A 188 2.49 3.17 4.97
C ALA A 188 1.36 4.18 4.77
N THR A 189 0.49 3.89 3.79
CA THR A 189 -0.55 4.79 3.31
C THR A 189 -1.83 4.01 3.07
N SER A 190 -2.89 4.38 3.75
CA SER A 190 -4.25 3.93 3.44
C SER A 190 -4.89 4.86 2.41
N TRP A 191 -5.88 4.39 1.68
CA TRP A 191 -6.49 5.14 0.59
C TRP A 191 -8.00 5.24 0.75
N LEU A 192 -8.53 6.44 0.58
CA LEU A 192 -9.93 6.77 0.79
C LEU A 192 -10.55 7.23 -0.52
N THR A 193 -11.77 6.77 -0.82
CA THR A 193 -12.55 7.30 -1.93
C THR A 193 -14.04 7.22 -1.64
N THR A 194 -14.84 7.99 -2.36
CA THR A 194 -16.29 7.90 -2.34
C THR A 194 -16.78 7.37 -3.69
N LEU A 195 -17.58 6.33 -3.64
CA LEU A 195 -18.24 5.73 -4.79
C LEU A 195 -19.70 6.16 -4.81
N HIS A 196 -20.29 6.26 -6.00
CA HIS A 196 -21.70 6.62 -6.17
C HIS A 196 -22.43 5.49 -6.89
N GLN A 197 -23.50 4.99 -6.29
CA GLN A 197 -24.33 3.92 -6.87
C GLN A 197 -25.80 4.11 -6.49
N GLY A 198 -26.69 4.11 -7.48
CA GLY A 198 -28.13 4.19 -7.25
C GLY A 198 -28.55 5.44 -6.46
N GLY A 199 -27.91 6.59 -6.69
CA GLY A 199 -28.17 7.85 -5.97
C GLY A 199 -27.63 7.89 -4.54
N ARG A 200 -26.86 6.89 -4.10
CA ARG A 200 -26.23 6.81 -2.78
C ARG A 200 -24.72 6.95 -2.90
N SER A 201 -24.11 7.46 -1.82
CA SER A 201 -22.66 7.56 -1.68
C SER A 201 -22.17 6.47 -0.72
N TYR A 202 -21.07 5.80 -1.11
CA TYR A 202 -20.40 4.77 -0.31
C TYR A 202 -18.95 5.17 -0.12
N ARG A 203 -18.52 5.24 1.14
CA ARG A 203 -17.11 5.49 1.47
C ARG A 203 -16.35 4.19 1.45
N LEU A 204 -15.35 4.11 0.56
CA LEU A 204 -14.42 3.01 0.50
C LEU A 204 -13.13 3.40 1.20
N VAL A 205 -12.67 2.54 2.11
CA VAL A 205 -11.37 2.62 2.76
C VAL A 205 -10.56 1.39 2.36
N TYR A 206 -9.44 1.59 1.67
CA TYR A 206 -8.40 0.59 1.51
C TYR A 206 -7.36 0.84 2.60
N ALA A 207 -7.36 0.03 3.65
CA ALA A 207 -6.44 0.19 4.77
C ALA A 207 -5.14 -0.60 4.54
N ASP A 208 -4.02 0.07 4.77
CA ASP A 208 -2.74 -0.61 4.86
C ASP A 208 -2.61 -1.42 6.15
N SER A 209 -1.52 -2.17 6.26
CA SER A 209 -1.24 -3.03 7.41
C SER A 209 -1.04 -2.22 8.69
N LEU A 210 -1.72 -2.65 9.75
CA LEU A 210 -1.50 -2.19 11.13
C LEU A 210 -0.71 -3.21 11.96
N ALA A 211 -0.15 -4.24 11.32
CA ALA A 211 0.60 -5.27 12.00
C ALA A 211 2.08 -4.86 12.23
N THR A 212 2.66 -5.33 13.33
CA THR A 212 4.08 -5.16 13.67
C THR A 212 4.73 -6.53 13.91
N PRO A 213 4.80 -7.41 12.87
CA PRO A 213 5.21 -8.80 13.04
C PRO A 213 6.67 -8.90 13.51
N ASP A 214 6.87 -9.43 14.70
CA ASP A 214 8.17 -9.65 15.34
C ASP A 214 9.08 -8.40 15.42
N TYR A 215 8.50 -7.19 15.31
CA TYR A 215 9.29 -5.97 15.39
C TYR A 215 9.84 -5.72 16.79
N TYR A 216 11.06 -5.19 16.84
CA TYR A 216 11.60 -4.58 18.04
C TYR A 216 10.91 -3.22 18.23
N LEU A 217 9.91 -3.17 19.11
CA LEU A 217 9.08 -1.98 19.32
C LEU A 217 9.77 -0.94 20.22
N ILE A 218 10.62 -1.40 21.14
CA ILE A 218 11.22 -0.55 22.16
C ILE A 218 12.62 -0.13 21.72
N ASN A 219 12.90 1.18 21.79
CA ASN A 219 14.20 1.76 21.47
C ASN A 219 14.70 1.38 20.07
N ASN A 220 13.80 1.23 19.09
CA ASN A 220 14.18 0.89 17.73
C ASN A 220 14.98 2.04 17.09
N LYS A 221 16.27 1.79 16.86
CA LYS A 221 17.20 2.79 16.30
C LYS A 221 17.00 3.05 14.80
N ASN A 222 16.38 2.10 14.10
CA ASN A 222 16.07 2.24 12.66
C ASN A 222 14.74 2.92 12.42
N TYR A 223 13.82 2.88 13.41
CA TYR A 223 12.51 3.51 13.36
C TYR A 223 12.11 4.04 14.75
N PRO A 224 12.72 5.14 15.22
CA PRO A 224 12.51 5.63 16.60
C PRO A 224 11.08 6.05 16.91
N SER A 225 10.31 6.53 15.91
CA SER A 225 8.91 6.94 16.06
C SER A 225 7.90 5.80 15.93
N LEU A 226 8.32 4.53 15.70
CA LEU A 226 7.45 3.40 15.38
C LEU A 226 6.21 3.29 16.29
N VAL A 227 6.40 3.33 17.61
CA VAL A 227 5.29 3.19 18.57
C VAL A 227 4.33 4.37 18.51
N ALA A 228 4.85 5.59 18.34
CA ALA A 228 4.02 6.78 18.19
C ALA A 228 3.24 6.75 16.88
N ASP A 229 3.90 6.35 15.78
CA ASP A 229 3.32 6.31 14.44
C ASP A 229 2.20 5.28 14.34
N ILE A 230 2.42 4.06 14.82
CA ILE A 230 1.38 3.02 14.77
C ILE A 230 0.16 3.39 15.63
N ARG A 231 0.37 4.01 16.80
CA ARG A 231 -0.72 4.51 17.65
C ARG A 231 -1.48 5.66 16.97
N GLY A 232 -0.76 6.56 16.31
CA GLY A 232 -1.36 7.60 15.46
C GLY A 232 -2.22 7.00 14.35
N SER A 233 -1.75 5.95 13.71
CA SER A 233 -2.46 5.25 12.63
C SER A 233 -3.75 4.56 13.13
N PHE A 234 -3.74 3.95 14.32
CA PHE A 234 -4.98 3.45 14.93
C PHE A 234 -6.00 4.56 15.12
N LEU A 235 -5.57 5.72 15.63
CA LEU A 235 -6.47 6.86 15.85
C LEU A 235 -7.00 7.41 14.52
N SER A 236 -6.15 7.60 13.53
CA SER A 236 -6.52 8.14 12.23
C SER A 236 -7.53 7.24 11.50
N LEU A 237 -7.31 5.92 11.49
CA LEU A 237 -8.24 4.96 10.88
C LEU A 237 -9.53 4.80 11.70
N ALA A 238 -9.48 4.84 13.03
CA ALA A 238 -10.66 4.77 13.88
C ALA A 238 -11.63 5.96 13.65
N GLN A 239 -11.12 7.10 13.20
CA GLN A 239 -11.95 8.28 12.86
C GLN A 239 -12.61 8.14 11.48
N GLN A 240 -12.17 7.21 10.64
CA GLN A 240 -12.77 7.00 9.33
C GLN A 240 -14.07 6.19 9.46
N GLN A 241 -15.04 6.57 8.68
CA GLN A 241 -16.26 5.78 8.49
C GLN A 241 -16.16 5.11 7.12
N ALA A 242 -16.25 3.79 7.08
CA ALA A 242 -16.24 3.02 5.85
C ALA A 242 -17.61 2.36 5.65
N ASP A 243 -18.16 2.45 4.43
CA ASP A 243 -19.25 1.58 3.99
C ASP A 243 -18.66 0.31 3.35
N ILE A 244 -17.50 0.44 2.69
CA ILE A 244 -16.74 -0.65 2.08
C ILE A 244 -15.34 -0.60 2.65
N PHE A 245 -14.97 -1.66 3.37
CA PHE A 245 -13.65 -1.83 3.95
C PHE A 245 -12.89 -2.94 3.23
N ILE A 246 -11.68 -2.61 2.75
CA ILE A 246 -10.72 -3.53 2.15
C ILE A 246 -9.39 -3.32 2.85
N ALA A 247 -8.67 -4.40 3.12
CA ALA A 247 -7.31 -4.34 3.62
C ALA A 247 -6.34 -4.99 2.61
N ASN A 248 -5.07 -4.70 2.77
CA ASN A 248 -4.01 -5.25 1.93
C ASN A 248 -3.82 -6.79 2.05
N LYS A 249 -4.49 -7.42 3.00
CA LYS A 249 -4.57 -8.89 3.17
C LYS A 249 -6.01 -9.35 3.22
N GLY A 250 -6.38 -10.36 2.41
CA GLY A 250 -7.74 -10.87 2.32
C GLY A 250 -8.32 -11.32 3.65
N THR A 251 -7.52 -11.96 4.51
CA THR A 251 -7.94 -12.41 5.85
C THR A 251 -8.29 -11.26 6.80
N ARG A 252 -7.86 -10.02 6.52
CA ARG A 252 -8.11 -8.85 7.38
C ARG A 252 -9.49 -8.22 7.18
N PHE A 253 -10.15 -8.54 6.07
CA PHE A 253 -11.49 -8.03 5.76
C PHE A 253 -12.47 -9.13 5.34
N ASP A 254 -12.17 -10.36 5.76
CA ASP A 254 -13.05 -11.54 5.59
C ASP A 254 -13.37 -11.83 4.11
N LEU A 255 -12.36 -11.76 3.26
CA LEU A 255 -12.48 -11.91 1.81
C LEU A 255 -13.22 -13.19 1.41
N GLU A 256 -12.86 -14.34 2.00
CA GLU A 256 -13.43 -15.65 1.61
C GLU A 256 -14.93 -15.72 1.88
N ASN A 257 -15.39 -15.34 3.07
CA ASN A 257 -16.82 -15.35 3.38
C ASN A 257 -17.59 -14.33 2.56
N LYS A 258 -17.02 -13.13 2.32
CA LYS A 258 -17.63 -12.13 1.45
C LYS A 258 -17.75 -12.63 0.00
N MET A 259 -16.75 -13.33 -0.50
CA MET A 259 -16.82 -13.98 -1.82
C MET A 259 -17.92 -15.04 -1.88
N LEU A 260 -18.04 -15.92 -0.87
CA LEU A 260 -19.10 -16.92 -0.80
C LEU A 260 -20.48 -16.28 -0.77
N ARG A 261 -20.68 -15.21 0.00
CA ARG A 261 -21.92 -14.43 0.02
C ARG A 261 -22.24 -13.83 -1.35
N LEU A 262 -21.24 -13.23 -2.01
CA LEU A 262 -21.41 -12.67 -3.35
C LEU A 262 -21.83 -13.76 -4.36
N GLN A 263 -21.19 -14.94 -4.33
CA GLN A 263 -21.52 -16.08 -5.18
C GLN A 263 -22.94 -16.63 -4.89
N ALA A 264 -23.42 -16.49 -3.66
CA ALA A 264 -24.79 -16.82 -3.28
C ALA A 264 -25.83 -15.75 -3.68
N GLY A 265 -25.41 -14.67 -4.36
CA GLY A 265 -26.28 -13.62 -4.86
C GLY A 265 -26.42 -12.40 -3.95
N ASP A 266 -25.67 -12.30 -2.85
CA ASP A 266 -25.63 -11.13 -1.99
C ASP A 266 -24.77 -10.03 -2.63
N LEU A 267 -25.41 -9.09 -3.34
CA LEU A 267 -24.71 -8.00 -4.02
C LEU A 267 -24.10 -6.97 -3.05
N ASP A 268 -24.52 -6.96 -1.79
CA ASP A 268 -23.99 -6.10 -0.73
C ASP A 268 -22.93 -6.81 0.14
N ALA A 269 -22.43 -7.99 -0.30
CA ALA A 269 -21.46 -8.79 0.45
C ALA A 269 -20.22 -8.01 0.92
N PHE A 270 -19.81 -6.98 0.17
CA PHE A 270 -18.66 -6.13 0.49
C PHE A 270 -19.04 -4.81 1.19
N VAL A 271 -20.34 -4.54 1.40
CA VAL A 271 -20.79 -3.44 2.25
C VAL A 271 -20.67 -3.87 3.71
N ASP A 272 -19.67 -3.35 4.39
CA ASP A 272 -19.29 -3.76 5.76
C ASP A 272 -18.90 -2.53 6.58
N ARG A 273 -19.88 -1.95 7.24
CA ARG A 273 -19.72 -0.70 8.01
C ARG A 273 -18.98 -0.89 9.33
N GLN A 274 -18.79 -2.12 9.78
CA GLN A 274 -18.12 -2.42 11.04
C GLN A 274 -16.68 -2.95 10.85
N GLY A 275 -16.37 -3.50 9.67
CA GLY A 275 -15.12 -4.19 9.40
C GLY A 275 -13.87 -3.34 9.67
N LEU A 276 -13.88 -2.06 9.27
CA LEU A 276 -12.76 -1.16 9.56
C LEU A 276 -12.53 -1.00 11.06
N GLN A 277 -13.59 -0.76 11.84
CA GLN A 277 -13.48 -0.53 13.28
C GLN A 277 -13.01 -1.79 14.00
N GLN A 278 -13.53 -2.97 13.60
CA GLN A 278 -13.10 -4.26 14.12
C GLN A 278 -11.63 -4.53 13.81
N TYR A 279 -11.19 -4.25 12.57
CA TYR A 279 -9.79 -4.39 12.15
C TYR A 279 -8.87 -3.50 12.99
N VAL A 280 -9.21 -2.24 13.17
CA VAL A 280 -8.42 -1.30 13.98
C VAL A 280 -8.33 -1.76 15.43
N GLN A 281 -9.47 -2.09 16.04
CA GLN A 281 -9.54 -2.54 17.43
C GLN A 281 -8.70 -3.81 17.66
N GLN A 282 -8.84 -4.81 16.81
CA GLN A 282 -8.08 -6.06 16.92
C GLN A 282 -6.58 -5.85 16.72
N SER A 283 -6.22 -5.00 15.75
CA SER A 283 -4.81 -4.67 15.48
C SER A 283 -4.19 -3.93 16.67
N GLN A 284 -4.91 -2.98 17.26
CA GLN A 284 -4.46 -2.23 18.43
C GLN A 284 -4.28 -3.16 19.65
N GLN A 285 -5.22 -4.05 19.92
CA GLN A 285 -5.11 -5.03 21.01
C GLN A 285 -3.86 -5.92 20.84
N THR A 286 -3.63 -6.41 19.63
CA THR A 286 -2.45 -7.23 19.31
C THR A 286 -1.17 -6.45 19.51
N PHE A 287 -1.10 -5.22 19.03
CA PHE A 287 0.07 -4.34 19.18
C PHE A 287 0.37 -4.04 20.65
N GLU A 288 -0.63 -3.62 21.45
CA GLU A 288 -0.41 -3.28 22.86
C GLU A 288 0.01 -4.51 23.68
N ALA A 289 -0.52 -5.71 23.36
CA ALA A 289 -0.07 -6.95 23.98
C ALA A 289 1.41 -7.25 23.66
N GLN A 290 1.82 -7.10 22.39
CA GLN A 290 3.21 -7.26 21.96
C GLN A 290 4.13 -6.25 22.65
N LEU A 291 3.74 -4.99 22.71
CA LEU A 291 4.51 -3.92 23.36
C LEU A 291 4.72 -4.23 24.86
N LYS A 292 3.64 -4.60 25.56
CA LYS A 292 3.71 -4.99 26.98
C LYS A 292 4.63 -6.19 27.21
N GLN A 293 4.56 -7.19 26.33
CA GLN A 293 5.45 -8.36 26.40
C GLN A 293 6.93 -7.96 26.26
N GLN A 294 7.25 -7.03 25.39
CA GLN A 294 8.63 -6.54 25.24
C GLN A 294 9.08 -5.71 26.43
N GLN A 295 8.20 -4.86 26.98
CA GLN A 295 8.51 -4.09 28.21
C GLN A 295 8.84 -4.98 29.41
N ASN A 296 8.14 -6.11 29.56
CA ASN A 296 8.36 -7.04 30.67
C ASN A 296 9.66 -7.85 30.54
N LYS A 297 10.33 -7.84 29.39
CA LYS A 297 11.60 -8.56 29.14
C LYS A 297 12.83 -7.67 29.31
N MET A 298 12.64 -6.39 29.58
CA MET A 298 13.71 -5.42 29.86
C MET A 298 14.03 -5.35 31.34
#